data_6056aa9017aa951a986e4057b0d42cbc
#
_entry.id   6056aa9017aa951a986e4057b0d42cbc
#
_cell.length_a   1.000
_cell.length_b   1.000
_cell.length_c   1.000
_cell.angle_alpha   90.00
_cell.angle_beta   90.00
_cell.angle_gamma   90.00
#
_symmetry.space_group_name_H-M   'P 1'
#
loop_
_entity.id
_entity.type
_entity.pdbx_description
1 polymer ?
#
loop_
_entity_poly.entity_id
_entity_poly.type
_entity_poly.pdbx_seq_one_letter_code
_entity_poly.pdbx_strand_id
1 'polypeptide(L)'
;MSYNIAVIPGDGIGPEIVREAQKVLDAAGKKYGFELNYTEVLMGGASIDVHGVPLTDEAIATAKASDAVLMGSIGGDAKTSSWYKLAPNLRPEAGLLKIRKELNLFANLRPAYLYEELKEACPLRDDIIGDGFDMMIMRELTGGLYFGERHTTEENGVRKAVDTLSYDENEIRRIAVRGFDIARKRRHKVTSVDKANVLDSSRLWRSVVEDVAKDYPDVTLEHMLVDNCAMQLVRDPKQFDVILTENMFGDILSDEASMVTGSIGMLSSASLNETKFGLYEPSHGSAPDIAGKDLANPIATILSAAMMLRFSLDLDEAADAIEAGVKQVLKDGYRTGDIMSEGCTKVGTVQMGDLIAERV
;
A
#
# COMPACT_ATOMS: atom_id res chain seq x y z
N MET A 1 -23.77 14.02 -1.67
CA MET A 1 -22.75 14.06 -2.73
C MET A 1 -22.63 12.65 -3.33
N SER A 2 -22.32 12.52 -4.63
CA SER A 2 -22.20 11.19 -5.27
C SER A 2 -20.85 11.12 -5.99
N TYR A 3 -20.16 9.99 -5.86
CA TYR A 3 -18.82 9.77 -6.43
C TYR A 3 -18.79 8.45 -7.20
N ASN A 4 -18.00 8.39 -8.28
CA ASN A 4 -17.83 7.21 -9.11
C ASN A 4 -16.52 6.51 -8.77
N ILE A 5 -16.57 5.26 -8.35
CA ILE A 5 -15.42 4.49 -7.93
C ILE A 5 -15.23 3.30 -8.86
N ALA A 6 -14.08 3.22 -9.52
CA ALA A 6 -13.68 1.99 -10.19
C ALA A 6 -13.25 0.97 -9.15
N VAL A 7 -13.81 -0.22 -9.21
CA VAL A 7 -13.49 -1.31 -8.28
C VAL A 7 -12.78 -2.42 -9.02
N ILE A 8 -11.60 -2.79 -8.56
CA ILE A 8 -10.81 -3.90 -9.06
C ILE A 8 -10.78 -4.98 -7.98
N PRO A 9 -11.66 -5.98 -8.01
CA PRO A 9 -11.65 -7.07 -7.03
C PRO A 9 -10.32 -7.82 -7.02
N GLY A 10 -9.75 -8.05 -8.20
CA GLY A 10 -8.47 -8.73 -8.39
C GLY A 10 -8.56 -10.24 -8.22
N ASP A 11 -7.52 -10.82 -7.64
CA ASP A 11 -7.29 -12.27 -7.57
C ASP A 11 -7.31 -12.78 -6.11
N GLY A 12 -7.44 -14.10 -5.94
CA GLY A 12 -7.34 -14.77 -4.65
C GLY A 12 -8.33 -14.23 -3.60
N ILE A 13 -7.83 -13.68 -2.48
CA ILE A 13 -8.66 -13.09 -1.43
C ILE A 13 -9.24 -11.73 -1.82
N GLY A 14 -8.77 -11.11 -2.91
CA GLY A 14 -9.15 -9.76 -3.34
C GLY A 14 -10.66 -9.51 -3.38
N PRO A 15 -11.48 -10.37 -4.05
CA PRO A 15 -12.93 -10.19 -4.11
C PRO A 15 -13.63 -10.20 -2.74
N GLU A 16 -13.16 -11.01 -1.77
CA GLU A 16 -13.79 -11.08 -0.45
C GLU A 16 -13.45 -9.86 0.41
N ILE A 17 -12.20 -9.40 0.41
CA ILE A 17 -11.79 -8.23 1.21
C ILE A 17 -12.34 -6.90 0.65
N VAL A 18 -12.46 -6.79 -0.69
CA VAL A 18 -13.09 -5.62 -1.34
C VAL A 18 -14.58 -5.53 -1.01
N ARG A 19 -15.29 -6.66 -1.00
CA ARG A 19 -16.70 -6.69 -0.61
C ARG A 19 -16.91 -6.17 0.82
N GLU A 20 -16.03 -6.52 1.74
CA GLU A 20 -16.12 -6.04 3.11
C GLU A 20 -15.78 -4.54 3.21
N ALA A 21 -14.82 -4.05 2.44
CA ALA A 21 -14.53 -2.61 2.36
C ALA A 21 -15.71 -1.82 1.77
N GLN A 22 -16.37 -2.31 0.71
CA GLN A 22 -17.58 -1.69 0.13
C GLN A 22 -18.72 -1.64 1.15
N LYS A 23 -18.94 -2.72 1.92
CA LYS A 23 -19.94 -2.76 3.00
C LYS A 23 -19.71 -1.66 4.04
N VAL A 24 -18.46 -1.47 4.47
CA VAL A 24 -18.10 -0.42 5.43
C VAL A 24 -18.25 0.98 4.83
N LEU A 25 -17.86 1.17 3.57
CA LEU A 25 -18.05 2.42 2.84
C LEU A 25 -19.53 2.77 2.69
N ASP A 26 -20.40 1.80 2.41
CA ASP A 26 -21.84 2.00 2.29
C ASP A 26 -22.49 2.38 3.65
N ALA A 27 -21.99 1.79 4.75
CA ALA A 27 -22.41 2.18 6.09
C ALA A 27 -22.02 3.63 6.39
N ALA A 28 -20.78 4.02 6.08
CA ALA A 28 -20.32 5.41 6.21
C ALA A 28 -21.14 6.36 5.31
N GLY A 29 -21.44 5.98 4.07
CA GLY A 29 -22.24 6.78 3.15
C GLY A 29 -23.62 7.08 3.67
N LYS A 30 -24.30 6.08 4.27
CA LYS A 30 -25.62 6.25 4.91
C LYS A 30 -25.57 7.22 6.09
N LYS A 31 -24.51 7.15 6.90
CA LYS A 31 -24.37 8.00 8.10
C LYS A 31 -23.97 9.44 7.76
N TYR A 32 -23.05 9.62 6.83
CA TYR A 32 -22.45 10.92 6.49
C TYR A 32 -23.03 11.58 5.24
N GLY A 33 -24.03 10.96 4.59
CA GLY A 33 -24.80 11.58 3.51
C GLY A 33 -24.09 11.67 2.16
N PHE A 34 -23.31 10.66 1.80
CA PHE A 34 -22.71 10.51 0.47
C PHE A 34 -23.06 9.15 -0.15
N GLU A 35 -22.91 9.05 -1.48
CA GLU A 35 -23.21 7.86 -2.26
C GLU A 35 -22.00 7.52 -3.12
N LEU A 36 -21.65 6.23 -3.20
CA LEU A 36 -20.59 5.71 -4.04
C LEU A 36 -21.19 4.82 -5.13
N ASN A 37 -20.93 5.18 -6.39
CA ASN A 37 -21.33 4.39 -7.56
C ASN A 37 -20.14 3.51 -7.95
N TYR A 38 -20.25 2.22 -7.73
CA TYR A 38 -19.18 1.27 -8.04
C TYR A 38 -19.27 0.77 -9.49
N THR A 39 -18.16 0.83 -10.21
CA THR A 39 -17.99 0.18 -11.52
C THR A 39 -16.86 -0.84 -11.42
N GLU A 40 -17.22 -2.13 -11.51
CA GLU A 40 -16.23 -3.20 -11.46
C GLU A 40 -15.47 -3.30 -12.77
N VAL A 41 -14.14 -3.47 -12.68
CA VAL A 41 -13.23 -3.71 -13.79
C VAL A 41 -12.30 -4.86 -13.49
N LEU A 42 -11.98 -5.68 -14.49
CA LEU A 42 -11.10 -6.83 -14.33
C LEU A 42 -9.63 -6.43 -14.49
N MET A 43 -8.79 -6.94 -13.61
CA MET A 43 -7.33 -6.85 -13.69
C MET A 43 -6.67 -8.10 -13.11
N GLY A 44 -5.41 -8.34 -13.45
CA GLY A 44 -4.65 -9.47 -12.95
C GLY A 44 -5.03 -10.78 -13.64
N GLY A 45 -5.02 -11.87 -12.88
CA GLY A 45 -5.40 -13.19 -13.34
C GLY A 45 -6.83 -13.26 -13.82
N ALA A 46 -7.75 -12.61 -13.13
CA ALA A 46 -9.16 -12.52 -13.53
C ALA A 46 -9.34 -11.92 -14.94
N SER A 47 -8.55 -10.89 -15.28
CA SER A 47 -8.55 -10.32 -16.63
C SER A 47 -7.89 -11.25 -17.66
N ILE A 48 -6.82 -11.93 -17.30
CA ILE A 48 -6.14 -12.90 -18.18
C ILE A 48 -7.10 -14.02 -18.58
N ASP A 49 -7.85 -14.56 -17.63
CA ASP A 49 -8.79 -15.67 -17.88
C ASP A 49 -9.93 -15.29 -18.83
N VAL A 50 -10.35 -14.03 -18.83
CA VAL A 50 -11.45 -13.52 -19.69
C VAL A 50 -10.95 -12.93 -21.00
N HIS A 51 -9.88 -12.13 -20.93
CA HIS A 51 -9.42 -11.27 -22.04
C HIS A 51 -8.07 -11.68 -22.62
N GLY A 52 -7.35 -12.63 -22.00
CA GLY A 52 -5.99 -13.04 -22.41
C GLY A 52 -4.89 -12.02 -22.07
N VAL A 53 -5.21 -10.92 -21.41
CA VAL A 53 -4.28 -9.86 -21.00
C VAL A 53 -4.54 -9.44 -19.56
N PRO A 54 -3.51 -9.03 -18.78
CA PRO A 54 -3.67 -8.71 -17.37
C PRO A 54 -4.43 -7.39 -17.11
N LEU A 55 -4.55 -6.53 -18.12
CA LEU A 55 -5.27 -5.26 -18.04
C LEU A 55 -5.63 -4.76 -19.44
N THR A 56 -6.93 -4.52 -19.68
CA THR A 56 -7.44 -3.99 -20.95
C THR A 56 -7.39 -2.46 -20.97
N ASP A 57 -7.40 -1.87 -22.18
CA ASP A 57 -7.44 -0.41 -22.32
C ASP A 57 -8.80 0.16 -21.90
N GLU A 58 -9.89 -0.63 -22.00
CA GLU A 58 -11.21 -0.28 -21.50
C GLU A 58 -11.23 -0.17 -19.96
N ALA A 59 -10.58 -1.11 -19.26
CA ALA A 59 -10.43 -1.04 -17.81
C ALA A 59 -9.65 0.21 -17.37
N ILE A 60 -8.58 0.57 -18.10
CA ILE A 60 -7.82 1.81 -17.86
C ILE A 60 -8.69 3.04 -18.09
N ALA A 61 -9.49 3.07 -19.18
CA ALA A 61 -10.36 4.19 -19.48
C ALA A 61 -11.43 4.38 -18.38
N THR A 62 -12.01 3.29 -17.88
CA THR A 62 -12.97 3.30 -16.76
C THR A 62 -12.32 3.83 -15.49
N ALA A 63 -11.12 3.36 -15.15
CA ALA A 63 -10.38 3.86 -14.00
C ALA A 63 -10.08 5.37 -14.10
N LYS A 64 -9.64 5.84 -15.27
CA LYS A 64 -9.36 7.28 -15.53
C LYS A 64 -10.62 8.17 -15.45
N ALA A 65 -11.80 7.62 -15.73
CA ALA A 65 -13.07 8.34 -15.69
C ALA A 65 -13.72 8.37 -14.30
N SER A 66 -13.18 7.64 -13.34
CA SER A 66 -13.67 7.57 -11.97
C SER A 66 -13.03 8.64 -11.06
N ASP A 67 -13.62 8.89 -9.90
CA ASP A 67 -13.05 9.81 -8.90
C ASP A 67 -11.89 9.17 -8.11
N ALA A 68 -11.92 7.84 -7.95
CA ALA A 68 -10.87 7.04 -7.35
C ALA A 68 -10.97 5.57 -7.78
N VAL A 69 -9.94 4.78 -7.46
CA VAL A 69 -9.90 3.33 -7.68
C VAL A 69 -9.74 2.62 -6.34
N LEU A 70 -10.65 1.68 -6.03
CA LEU A 70 -10.52 0.74 -4.92
C LEU A 70 -10.11 -0.61 -5.49
N MET A 71 -9.02 -1.19 -4.97
CA MET A 71 -8.49 -2.46 -5.46
C MET A 71 -8.28 -3.46 -4.32
N GLY A 72 -8.51 -4.73 -4.63
CA GLY A 72 -8.15 -5.85 -3.77
C GLY A 72 -6.67 -6.24 -3.97
N SER A 73 -6.43 -7.49 -4.33
CA SER A 73 -5.08 -8.03 -4.49
C SER A 73 -4.88 -8.66 -5.86
N ILE A 74 -3.65 -8.64 -6.36
CA ILE A 74 -3.30 -9.17 -7.69
C ILE A 74 -2.26 -10.28 -7.55
N GLY A 75 -2.38 -11.29 -8.40
CA GLY A 75 -1.43 -12.39 -8.52
C GLY A 75 -1.98 -13.74 -8.09
N GLY A 76 -1.16 -14.76 -8.20
CA GLY A 76 -1.49 -16.15 -7.87
C GLY A 76 -0.29 -16.90 -7.30
N ASP A 77 -0.46 -18.19 -7.04
CA ASP A 77 0.64 -19.06 -6.65
C ASP A 77 1.58 -19.31 -7.84
N ALA A 78 2.84 -18.91 -7.70
CA ALA A 78 3.83 -19.00 -8.76
C ALA A 78 4.12 -20.44 -9.24
N LYS A 79 3.82 -21.45 -8.42
CA LYS A 79 4.06 -22.87 -8.74
C LYS A 79 2.87 -23.52 -9.43
N THR A 80 1.66 -23.14 -9.05
CA THR A 80 0.43 -23.83 -9.47
C THR A 80 -0.40 -23.06 -10.50
N SER A 81 -0.32 -21.71 -10.51
CA SER A 81 -1.10 -20.90 -11.44
C SER A 81 -0.56 -20.99 -12.88
N SER A 82 -1.50 -21.14 -13.83
CA SER A 82 -1.21 -21.12 -15.26
C SER A 82 -0.66 -19.78 -15.77
N TRP A 83 -0.98 -18.68 -15.08
CA TRP A 83 -0.57 -17.32 -15.46
C TRP A 83 0.95 -17.14 -15.48
N TYR A 84 1.69 -17.84 -14.61
CA TYR A 84 3.16 -17.75 -14.55
C TYR A 84 3.88 -18.55 -15.65
N LYS A 85 3.14 -19.31 -16.47
CA LYS A 85 3.65 -19.93 -17.70
C LYS A 85 3.66 -18.95 -18.87
N LEU A 86 2.95 -17.82 -18.75
CA LEU A 86 2.90 -16.76 -19.76
C LEU A 86 4.19 -15.94 -19.78
N ALA A 87 4.39 -15.22 -20.89
CA ALA A 87 5.48 -14.25 -20.98
C ALA A 87 5.34 -13.19 -19.85
N PRO A 88 6.45 -12.66 -19.34
CA PRO A 88 6.44 -11.73 -18.20
C PRO A 88 5.48 -10.54 -18.34
N ASN A 89 5.34 -9.99 -19.55
CA ASN A 89 4.43 -8.87 -19.86
C ASN A 89 2.93 -9.25 -19.88
N LEU A 90 2.61 -10.53 -19.78
CA LEU A 90 1.24 -11.06 -19.73
C LEU A 90 0.89 -11.63 -18.36
N ARG A 91 1.76 -11.53 -17.37
CA ARG A 91 1.49 -11.99 -15.99
C ARG A 91 0.67 -10.97 -15.22
N PRO A 92 -0.01 -11.36 -14.13
CA PRO A 92 -0.86 -10.47 -13.34
C PRO A 92 -0.16 -9.17 -12.92
N GLU A 93 1.11 -9.25 -12.47
CA GLU A 93 1.91 -8.11 -11.99
C GLU A 93 2.17 -7.07 -13.09
N ALA A 94 2.20 -7.48 -14.37
CA ALA A 94 2.33 -6.54 -15.48
C ALA A 94 1.12 -5.61 -15.59
N GLY A 95 -0.09 -6.08 -15.25
CA GLY A 95 -1.29 -5.26 -15.16
C GLY A 95 -1.18 -4.21 -14.06
N LEU A 96 -0.65 -4.60 -12.90
CA LEU A 96 -0.44 -3.70 -11.76
C LEU A 96 0.57 -2.59 -12.10
N LEU A 97 1.69 -2.93 -12.70
CA LEU A 97 2.68 -1.93 -13.14
C LEU A 97 2.09 -1.00 -14.23
N LYS A 98 1.32 -1.57 -15.19
CA LYS A 98 0.70 -0.80 -16.26
C LYS A 98 -0.31 0.22 -15.70
N ILE A 99 -1.21 -0.17 -14.79
CA ILE A 99 -2.22 0.76 -14.24
C ILE A 99 -1.59 1.87 -13.43
N ARG A 100 -0.57 1.60 -12.61
CA ARG A 100 0.17 2.60 -11.86
C ARG A 100 0.80 3.65 -12.76
N LYS A 101 1.41 3.22 -13.87
CA LYS A 101 1.99 4.10 -14.89
C LYS A 101 0.93 4.91 -15.63
N GLU A 102 -0.13 4.27 -16.11
CA GLU A 102 -1.21 4.91 -16.87
C GLU A 102 -1.99 5.97 -16.08
N LEU A 103 -2.10 5.80 -14.76
CA LEU A 103 -2.73 6.73 -13.83
C LEU A 103 -1.74 7.70 -13.19
N ASN A 104 -0.45 7.63 -13.54
CA ASN A 104 0.65 8.43 -12.97
C ASN A 104 0.71 8.40 -11.43
N LEU A 105 0.55 7.24 -10.83
CA LEU A 105 0.48 7.04 -9.37
C LEU A 105 1.88 6.94 -8.78
N PHE A 106 2.57 8.06 -8.64
CA PHE A 106 3.99 8.08 -8.23
C PHE A 106 4.21 8.07 -6.72
N ALA A 107 3.24 8.53 -5.93
CA ALA A 107 3.37 8.64 -4.48
C ALA A 107 2.59 7.55 -3.77
N ASN A 108 3.27 6.52 -3.27
CA ASN A 108 2.66 5.46 -2.51
C ASN A 108 2.86 5.68 -1.01
N LEU A 109 1.75 5.81 -0.30
CA LEU A 109 1.65 6.03 1.14
C LEU A 109 1.31 4.72 1.83
N ARG A 110 2.17 4.26 2.72
CA ARG A 110 2.01 3.04 3.52
C ARG A 110 2.17 3.37 5.01
N PRO A 111 1.07 3.67 5.73
CA PRO A 111 1.12 3.91 7.16
C PRO A 111 1.40 2.62 7.90
N ALA A 112 2.35 2.62 8.82
CA ALA A 112 2.63 1.52 9.74
C ALA A 112 2.37 2.02 11.18
N TYR A 113 1.21 1.64 11.70
CA TYR A 113 0.72 2.02 13.02
C TYR A 113 0.54 0.79 13.90
N LEU A 114 1.18 0.79 15.08
CA LEU A 114 0.97 -0.26 16.06
C LEU A 114 -0.22 0.10 16.96
N TYR A 115 -1.33 -0.60 16.79
CA TYR A 115 -2.48 -0.51 17.68
C TYR A 115 -2.13 -1.03 19.07
N GLU A 116 -2.56 -0.34 20.12
CA GLU A 116 -2.34 -0.79 21.49
C GLU A 116 -2.92 -2.20 21.72
N GLU A 117 -4.07 -2.46 21.11
CA GLU A 117 -4.80 -3.72 21.15
C GLU A 117 -4.09 -4.87 20.43
N LEU A 118 -3.06 -4.57 19.62
CA LEU A 118 -2.26 -5.55 18.86
C LEU A 118 -0.82 -5.66 19.34
N LYS A 119 -0.45 -5.07 20.47
CA LYS A 119 0.92 -5.16 21.01
C LYS A 119 1.39 -6.60 21.18
N GLU A 120 0.51 -7.51 21.58
CA GLU A 120 0.84 -8.94 21.73
C GLU A 120 1.12 -9.65 20.39
N ALA A 121 0.60 -9.15 19.27
CA ALA A 121 0.89 -9.67 17.94
C ALA A 121 2.21 -9.12 17.37
N CYS A 122 2.75 -8.04 17.94
CA CYS A 122 4.02 -7.45 17.56
C CYS A 122 5.18 -8.39 17.94
N PRO A 123 6.09 -8.73 17.01
CA PRO A 123 7.23 -9.62 17.31
C PRO A 123 8.34 -8.95 18.12
N LEU A 124 8.28 -7.63 18.32
CA LEU A 124 9.27 -6.88 19.05
C LEU A 124 9.00 -6.92 20.57
N ARG A 125 10.06 -6.74 21.34
CA ARG A 125 9.98 -6.69 22.80
C ARG A 125 9.30 -5.40 23.27
N ASP A 126 8.64 -5.44 24.42
CA ASP A 126 7.91 -4.32 25.01
C ASP A 126 8.79 -3.07 25.24
N ASP A 127 10.06 -3.26 25.63
CA ASP A 127 11.01 -2.14 25.84
C ASP A 127 11.38 -1.42 24.52
N ILE A 128 11.27 -2.10 23.39
CA ILE A 128 11.48 -1.52 22.05
C ILE A 128 10.21 -0.76 21.61
N ILE A 129 9.05 -1.38 21.72
CA ILE A 129 7.79 -0.79 21.25
C ILE A 129 7.28 0.34 22.17
N GLY A 130 7.52 0.25 23.49
CA GLY A 130 7.04 1.22 24.47
C GLY A 130 5.52 1.47 24.36
N ASP A 131 5.13 2.73 24.17
CA ASP A 131 3.71 3.12 23.98
C ASP A 131 3.19 2.90 22.55
N GLY A 132 3.98 2.27 21.68
CA GLY A 132 3.69 2.06 20.28
C GLY A 132 4.46 3.01 19.35
N PHE A 133 4.18 2.90 18.06
CA PHE A 133 4.78 3.76 17.03
C PHE A 133 3.76 4.02 15.92
N ASP A 134 3.98 5.12 15.23
CA ASP A 134 3.21 5.57 14.07
C ASP A 134 4.19 6.15 13.06
N MET A 135 4.39 5.47 11.93
CA MET A 135 5.25 5.93 10.86
C MET A 135 4.54 5.87 9.51
N MET A 136 4.95 6.72 8.58
CA MET A 136 4.49 6.73 7.20
C MET A 136 5.65 6.41 6.27
N ILE A 137 5.53 5.37 5.46
CA ILE A 137 6.49 5.09 4.40
C ILE A 137 5.98 5.71 3.10
N MET A 138 6.76 6.67 2.58
CA MET A 138 6.54 7.36 1.32
C MET A 138 7.44 6.71 0.27
N ARG A 139 6.86 5.81 -0.53
CA ARG A 139 7.53 5.07 -1.59
C ARG A 139 7.30 5.76 -2.93
N GLU A 140 8.35 6.11 -3.66
CA GLU A 140 8.21 6.42 -5.09
C GLU A 140 7.76 5.15 -5.81
N LEU A 141 6.78 5.24 -6.73
CA LEU A 141 6.07 4.03 -7.21
C LEU A 141 6.19 3.80 -8.72
N THR A 142 6.65 4.77 -9.51
CA THR A 142 6.62 4.72 -10.99
C THR A 142 7.98 4.82 -11.66
N GLY A 143 9.04 4.85 -10.87
CA GLY A 143 10.44 4.88 -11.33
C GLY A 143 11.26 3.69 -10.83
N GLY A 144 12.56 3.83 -10.94
CA GLY A 144 13.55 2.91 -10.39
C GLY A 144 13.64 1.57 -11.10
N LEU A 145 14.05 0.55 -10.32
CA LEU A 145 14.35 -0.79 -10.85
C LEU A 145 13.16 -1.48 -11.52
N TYR A 146 11.93 -1.25 -11.00
CA TYR A 146 10.73 -1.93 -11.49
C TYR A 146 10.24 -1.42 -12.84
N PHE A 147 10.66 -0.21 -13.24
CA PHE A 147 10.28 0.43 -14.49
C PHE A 147 11.45 0.62 -15.47
N GLY A 148 12.67 0.30 -15.04
CA GLY A 148 13.87 0.37 -15.87
C GLY A 148 13.92 -0.68 -16.97
N GLU A 149 14.85 -0.47 -17.91
CA GLU A 149 15.11 -1.43 -18.97
C GLU A 149 15.63 -2.75 -18.38
N ARG A 150 15.15 -3.86 -18.94
CA ARG A 150 15.54 -5.20 -18.53
C ARG A 150 15.68 -6.13 -19.71
N HIS A 151 16.72 -6.95 -19.68
CA HIS A 151 16.93 -7.97 -20.71
C HIS A 151 17.77 -9.14 -20.20
N THR A 152 17.59 -10.30 -20.84
CA THR A 152 18.46 -11.46 -20.63
C THR A 152 19.12 -11.81 -21.95
N THR A 153 20.44 -11.91 -21.95
CA THR A 153 21.27 -12.32 -23.09
C THR A 153 21.92 -13.67 -22.81
N GLU A 154 22.32 -14.37 -23.86
CA GLU A 154 23.13 -15.57 -23.74
C GLU A 154 24.38 -15.43 -24.61
N GLU A 155 25.57 -15.62 -24.05
CA GLU A 155 26.84 -15.54 -24.68
C GLU A 155 27.71 -16.74 -24.29
N ASN A 156 28.20 -17.53 -25.27
CA ASN A 156 28.96 -18.74 -25.02
C ASN A 156 28.30 -19.75 -24.07
N GLY A 157 26.99 -19.90 -24.14
CA GLY A 157 26.20 -20.80 -23.27
C GLY A 157 26.00 -20.26 -21.83
N VAL A 158 26.43 -19.02 -21.54
CA VAL A 158 26.22 -18.36 -20.23
C VAL A 158 25.14 -17.29 -20.36
N ARG A 159 24.12 -17.41 -19.56
CA ARG A 159 23.03 -16.42 -19.48
C ARG A 159 23.41 -15.26 -18.55
N LYS A 160 23.11 -14.03 -19.01
CA LYS A 160 23.29 -12.79 -18.24
C LYS A 160 21.97 -12.00 -18.24
N ALA A 161 21.44 -11.70 -17.06
CA ALA A 161 20.28 -10.83 -16.88
C ALA A 161 20.73 -9.44 -16.40
N VAL A 162 20.08 -8.40 -16.89
CA VAL A 162 20.32 -7.01 -16.52
C VAL A 162 18.99 -6.35 -16.23
N ASP A 163 18.90 -5.66 -15.07
CA ASP A 163 17.84 -4.75 -14.71
C ASP A 163 18.47 -3.40 -14.39
N THR A 164 17.91 -2.32 -14.97
CA THR A 164 18.48 -0.98 -14.85
C THR A 164 17.70 -0.17 -13.81
N LEU A 165 18.39 0.32 -12.79
CA LEU A 165 17.85 1.27 -11.83
C LEU A 165 18.17 2.69 -12.31
N SER A 166 17.14 3.51 -12.57
CA SER A 166 17.29 4.90 -12.97
C SER A 166 16.25 5.80 -12.31
N TYR A 167 16.68 7.01 -11.99
CA TYR A 167 15.82 8.11 -11.53
C TYR A 167 16.27 9.41 -12.15
N ASP A 168 15.34 10.27 -12.52
CA ASP A 168 15.62 11.68 -12.84
C ASP A 168 15.26 12.62 -11.68
N GLU A 169 15.70 13.87 -11.79
CA GLU A 169 15.46 14.88 -10.76
C GLU A 169 13.97 15.19 -10.54
N ASN A 170 13.13 15.10 -11.59
CA ASN A 170 11.70 15.40 -11.48
C ASN A 170 10.97 14.29 -10.73
N GLU A 171 11.32 13.04 -10.99
CA GLU A 171 10.77 11.88 -10.27
C GLU A 171 11.08 11.97 -8.77
N ILE A 172 12.33 12.33 -8.43
CA ILE A 172 12.75 12.47 -7.04
C ILE A 172 12.09 13.69 -6.39
N ARG A 173 12.06 14.83 -7.09
CA ARG A 173 11.51 16.08 -6.57
C ARG A 173 10.03 15.97 -6.23
N ARG A 174 9.23 15.38 -7.14
CA ARG A 174 7.78 15.23 -6.92
C ARG A 174 7.43 14.39 -5.69
N ILE A 175 8.16 13.29 -5.44
CA ILE A 175 7.92 12.46 -4.27
C ILE A 175 8.48 13.10 -2.99
N ALA A 176 9.61 13.82 -3.08
CA ALA A 176 10.18 14.54 -1.95
C ALA A 176 9.22 15.63 -1.45
N VAL A 177 8.68 16.46 -2.35
CA VAL A 177 7.66 17.48 -2.00
C VAL A 177 6.49 16.83 -1.26
N ARG A 178 5.94 15.73 -1.76
CA ARG A 178 4.85 15.00 -1.08
C ARG A 178 5.26 14.48 0.31
N GLY A 179 6.48 13.97 0.44
CA GLY A 179 7.01 13.48 1.71
C GLY A 179 7.12 14.60 2.76
N PHE A 180 7.63 15.75 2.38
CA PHE A 180 7.72 16.93 3.25
C PHE A 180 6.35 17.52 3.61
N ASP A 181 5.40 17.58 2.65
CA ASP A 181 4.03 18.03 2.91
C ASP A 181 3.32 17.13 3.92
N ILE A 182 3.53 15.82 3.83
CA ILE A 182 3.00 14.86 4.81
C ILE A 182 3.67 15.04 6.17
N ALA A 183 4.99 15.22 6.22
CA ALA A 183 5.71 15.44 7.46
C ALA A 183 5.23 16.68 8.22
N ARG A 184 4.88 17.78 7.52
CA ARG A 184 4.27 18.98 8.12
C ARG A 184 2.95 18.71 8.84
N LYS A 185 2.19 17.72 8.38
CA LYS A 185 0.92 17.29 9.00
C LYS A 185 1.12 16.25 10.13
N ARG A 186 2.36 15.83 10.35
CA ARG A 186 2.76 14.82 11.33
C ARG A 186 3.76 15.41 12.34
N ARG A 187 4.86 14.74 12.61
CA ARG A 187 5.85 15.14 13.63
C ARG A 187 7.03 15.94 13.07
N HIS A 188 6.90 16.49 11.88
CA HIS A 188 7.88 17.37 11.22
C HIS A 188 9.26 16.72 11.02
N LYS A 189 9.32 15.41 10.73
CA LYS A 189 10.57 14.70 10.48
C LYS A 189 10.48 13.85 9.22
N VAL A 190 11.48 13.96 8.34
CA VAL A 190 11.70 13.10 7.17
C VAL A 190 13.00 12.36 7.34
N THR A 191 12.96 11.03 7.26
CA THR A 191 14.15 10.18 7.11
C THR A 191 14.22 9.73 5.66
N SER A 192 15.12 10.36 4.88
CA SER A 192 15.39 9.99 3.49
C SER A 192 16.28 8.77 3.44
N VAL A 193 15.77 7.68 2.85
CA VAL A 193 16.45 6.37 2.83
C VAL A 193 16.95 6.06 1.42
N ASP A 194 18.25 5.77 1.32
CA ASP A 194 18.97 5.57 0.07
C ASP A 194 20.15 4.60 0.22
N LYS A 195 20.93 4.39 -0.86
CA LYS A 195 22.20 3.65 -0.86
C LYS A 195 23.32 4.51 -1.46
N ALA A 196 23.45 5.77 -1.06
CA ALA A 196 24.33 6.77 -1.63
C ALA A 196 25.82 6.44 -1.49
N ASN A 197 26.20 5.58 -0.55
CA ASN A 197 27.59 5.08 -0.44
C ASN A 197 28.01 4.20 -1.61
N VAL A 198 27.05 3.68 -2.43
CA VAL A 198 27.33 2.77 -3.55
C VAL A 198 26.74 3.27 -4.86
N LEU A 199 25.48 3.72 -4.90
CA LEU A 199 24.69 3.97 -6.10
C LEU A 199 24.69 5.44 -6.52
N ASP A 200 24.89 5.70 -7.82
CA ASP A 200 24.78 7.05 -8.41
C ASP A 200 23.34 7.58 -8.33
N SER A 201 22.35 6.75 -8.59
CA SER A 201 20.92 7.10 -8.45
C SER A 201 20.58 7.57 -7.03
N SER A 202 21.14 6.91 -6.02
CA SER A 202 20.96 7.30 -4.60
C SER A 202 21.71 8.57 -4.24
N ARG A 203 22.85 8.87 -4.85
CA ARG A 203 23.54 10.16 -4.69
C ARG A 203 22.74 11.31 -5.29
N LEU A 204 22.16 11.10 -6.48
CA LEU A 204 21.22 12.06 -7.06
C LEU A 204 19.98 12.24 -6.17
N TRP A 205 19.40 11.14 -5.70
CA TRP A 205 18.26 11.15 -4.76
C TRP A 205 18.52 12.06 -3.56
N ARG A 206 19.63 11.83 -2.87
CA ARG A 206 20.03 12.62 -1.69
C ARG A 206 20.18 14.10 -2.01
N SER A 207 20.87 14.43 -3.09
CA SER A 207 21.08 15.83 -3.53
C SER A 207 19.77 16.56 -3.82
N VAL A 208 18.81 15.90 -4.49
CA VAL A 208 17.52 16.51 -4.81
C VAL A 208 16.64 16.65 -3.57
N VAL A 209 16.64 15.65 -2.67
CA VAL A 209 15.92 15.74 -1.39
C VAL A 209 16.46 16.86 -0.51
N GLU A 210 17.79 17.04 -0.45
CA GLU A 210 18.44 18.18 0.25
C GLU A 210 18.05 19.55 -0.35
N ASP A 211 17.88 19.59 -1.69
CA ASP A 211 17.45 20.82 -2.37
C ASP A 211 15.99 21.16 -2.02
N VAL A 212 15.09 20.17 -2.07
CA VAL A 212 13.68 20.34 -1.68
C VAL A 212 13.56 20.74 -0.22
N ALA A 213 14.37 20.19 0.67
CA ALA A 213 14.31 20.47 2.11
C ALA A 213 14.52 21.97 2.44
N LYS A 214 15.18 22.74 1.56
CA LYS A 214 15.37 24.19 1.75
C LYS A 214 14.04 24.96 1.79
N ASP A 215 13.00 24.45 1.13
CA ASP A 215 11.65 25.02 1.13
C ASP A 215 10.82 24.61 2.35
N TYR A 216 11.38 23.73 3.21
CA TYR A 216 10.73 23.15 4.37
C TYR A 216 11.57 23.32 5.66
N PRO A 217 11.93 24.58 6.05
CA PRO A 217 12.81 24.85 7.19
C PRO A 217 12.22 24.39 8.54
N ASP A 218 10.94 24.10 8.57
CA ASP A 218 10.17 23.59 9.72
C ASP A 218 10.18 22.06 9.83
N VAL A 219 10.77 21.33 8.86
CA VAL A 219 10.86 19.87 8.84
C VAL A 219 12.30 19.42 8.99
N THR A 220 12.56 18.55 9.94
CA THR A 220 13.89 17.95 10.13
C THR A 220 14.14 16.90 9.07
N LEU A 221 15.22 17.04 8.30
CA LEU A 221 15.69 16.01 7.36
C LEU A 221 16.86 15.24 7.96
N GLU A 222 16.75 13.91 7.94
CA GLU A 222 17.85 12.98 8.22
C GLU A 222 18.05 12.05 7.02
N HIS A 223 19.30 11.65 6.75
CA HIS A 223 19.61 10.62 5.76
C HIS A 223 20.00 9.31 6.43
N MET A 224 19.51 8.21 5.89
CA MET A 224 19.86 6.88 6.39
C MET A 224 20.11 5.93 5.22
N LEU A 225 21.14 5.09 5.32
CA LEU A 225 21.35 4.01 4.37
C LEU A 225 20.28 2.93 4.57
N VAL A 226 19.80 2.34 3.49
CA VAL A 226 18.67 1.38 3.52
C VAL A 226 18.93 0.17 4.42
N ASP A 227 20.14 -0.36 4.41
CA ASP A 227 20.54 -1.46 5.30
C ASP A 227 20.51 -1.07 6.79
N ASN A 228 20.90 0.18 7.11
CA ASN A 228 20.74 0.69 8.47
C ASN A 228 19.27 0.93 8.81
N CYS A 229 18.47 1.43 7.86
CA CYS A 229 17.03 1.65 8.08
C CYS A 229 16.31 0.34 8.44
N ALA A 230 16.58 -0.75 7.71
CA ALA A 230 16.07 -2.07 8.01
C ALA A 230 16.42 -2.53 9.45
N MET A 231 17.67 -2.35 9.87
CA MET A 231 18.07 -2.65 11.26
C MET A 231 17.35 -1.75 12.29
N GLN A 232 17.16 -0.48 11.99
CA GLN A 232 16.53 0.49 12.89
C GLN A 232 15.02 0.30 13.02
N LEU A 233 14.33 -0.19 11.99
CA LEU A 233 12.90 -0.57 12.05
C LEU A 233 12.65 -1.63 13.14
N VAL A 234 13.58 -2.56 13.31
CA VAL A 234 13.50 -3.61 14.34
C VAL A 234 14.02 -3.13 15.69
N ARG A 235 15.03 -2.23 15.70
CA ARG A 235 15.72 -1.79 16.92
C ARG A 235 15.01 -0.64 17.64
N ASP A 236 14.52 0.34 16.91
CA ASP A 236 13.84 1.53 17.42
C ASP A 236 12.90 2.12 16.38
N PRO A 237 11.74 1.49 16.11
CA PRO A 237 10.75 1.97 15.13
C PRO A 237 10.19 3.36 15.49
N LYS A 238 10.20 3.74 16.76
CA LYS A 238 9.65 5.02 17.26
C LYS A 238 10.38 6.25 16.75
N GLN A 239 11.64 6.10 16.33
CA GLN A 239 12.44 7.21 15.80
C GLN A 239 11.92 7.75 14.47
N PHE A 240 11.14 6.96 13.71
CA PHE A 240 10.65 7.31 12.39
C PHE A 240 9.31 8.04 12.44
N ASP A 241 9.18 9.10 11.65
CA ASP A 241 7.91 9.76 11.35
C ASP A 241 7.52 9.50 9.89
N VAL A 242 8.24 10.13 8.94
CA VAL A 242 8.09 9.86 7.51
C VAL A 242 9.40 9.26 6.97
N ILE A 243 9.33 8.05 6.43
CA ILE A 243 10.42 7.42 5.68
C ILE A 243 10.17 7.70 4.21
N LEU A 244 11.07 8.47 3.57
CA LEU A 244 11.00 8.82 2.16
C LEU A 244 12.04 8.01 1.38
N THR A 245 11.61 7.21 0.38
CA THR A 245 12.52 6.30 -0.31
C THR A 245 12.06 5.94 -1.73
N GLU A 246 12.99 5.38 -2.50
CA GLU A 246 12.76 4.90 -3.84
C GLU A 246 11.90 3.62 -3.86
N ASN A 247 11.53 3.17 -5.06
CA ASN A 247 10.54 2.13 -5.30
C ASN A 247 10.87 0.79 -4.62
N MET A 248 12.01 0.19 -4.93
CA MET A 248 12.36 -1.13 -4.42
C MET A 248 12.65 -1.13 -2.91
N PHE A 249 13.36 -0.11 -2.41
CA PHE A 249 13.62 0.00 -0.97
C PHE A 249 12.32 0.24 -0.19
N GLY A 250 11.42 1.07 -0.74
CA GLY A 250 10.12 1.33 -0.14
C GLY A 250 9.23 0.10 -0.08
N ASP A 251 9.31 -0.78 -1.09
CA ASP A 251 8.62 -2.07 -1.08
C ASP A 251 9.09 -2.95 0.08
N ILE A 252 10.39 -3.17 0.17
CA ILE A 252 10.99 -4.05 1.19
C ILE A 252 10.78 -3.51 2.60
N LEU A 253 11.06 -2.22 2.82
CA LEU A 253 10.95 -1.60 4.15
C LEU A 253 9.52 -1.51 4.65
N SER A 254 8.53 -1.34 3.76
CA SER A 254 7.13 -1.31 4.17
C SER A 254 6.60 -2.69 4.56
N ASP A 255 7.05 -3.75 3.89
CA ASP A 255 6.71 -5.11 4.26
C ASP A 255 7.34 -5.49 5.61
N GLU A 256 8.61 -5.09 5.85
CA GLU A 256 9.24 -5.23 7.16
C GLU A 256 8.48 -4.46 8.24
N ALA A 257 8.12 -3.20 7.99
CA ALA A 257 7.34 -2.39 8.92
C ALA A 257 5.95 -3.00 9.22
N SER A 258 5.31 -3.65 8.24
CA SER A 258 4.04 -4.34 8.44
C SER A 258 4.16 -5.49 9.44
N MET A 259 5.22 -6.26 9.34
CA MET A 259 5.47 -7.37 10.29
C MET A 259 5.78 -6.85 11.69
N VAL A 260 6.42 -5.69 11.80
CA VAL A 260 6.66 -5.01 13.08
C VAL A 260 5.35 -4.51 13.74
N THR A 261 4.29 -4.24 12.95
CA THR A 261 2.95 -3.92 13.48
C THR A 261 2.10 -5.14 13.83
N GLY A 262 2.61 -6.36 13.56
CA GLY A 262 1.96 -7.62 13.92
C GLY A 262 1.36 -8.39 12.74
N SER A 263 0.92 -7.76 11.66
CA SER A 263 0.41 -8.44 10.47
C SER A 263 0.38 -7.54 9.24
N ILE A 264 0.75 -8.11 8.09
CA ILE A 264 0.57 -7.45 6.79
C ILE A 264 -0.92 -7.18 6.45
N GLY A 265 -1.85 -7.93 7.07
CA GLY A 265 -3.30 -7.71 6.97
C GLY A 265 -3.79 -6.41 7.61
N MET A 266 -2.90 -5.66 8.29
CA MET A 266 -3.18 -4.34 8.87
C MET A 266 -2.62 -3.18 8.02
N LEU A 267 -1.79 -3.46 7.01
CA LEU A 267 -1.09 -2.43 6.24
C LEU A 267 -1.95 -1.94 5.07
N SER A 268 -2.58 -0.78 5.25
CA SER A 268 -3.27 -0.06 4.19
C SER A 268 -2.29 0.66 3.25
N SER A 269 -2.77 1.04 2.07
CA SER A 269 -1.96 1.75 1.09
C SER A 269 -2.80 2.69 0.22
N ALA A 270 -2.22 3.84 -0.11
CA ALA A 270 -2.75 4.79 -1.08
C ALA A 270 -1.67 5.12 -2.11
N SER A 271 -2.00 4.98 -3.38
CA SER A 271 -1.13 5.38 -4.49
C SER A 271 -1.73 6.61 -5.17
N LEU A 272 -1.07 7.75 -5.06
CA LEU A 272 -1.58 9.06 -5.47
C LEU A 272 -0.82 9.61 -6.67
N ASN A 273 -1.52 10.40 -7.49
CA ASN A 273 -0.90 11.22 -8.53
C ASN A 273 -0.75 12.69 -8.08
N GLU A 274 -0.55 13.60 -9.03
CA GLU A 274 -0.38 15.04 -8.76
C GLU A 274 -1.67 15.71 -8.27
N THR A 275 -2.82 15.10 -8.56
CA THR A 275 -4.15 15.63 -8.17
C THR A 275 -4.64 14.95 -6.88
N LYS A 276 -5.93 14.91 -6.66
CA LYS A 276 -6.57 14.12 -5.60
C LYS A 276 -6.86 12.67 -6.02
N PHE A 277 -6.66 12.33 -7.29
CA PHE A 277 -6.92 10.98 -7.77
C PHE A 277 -5.93 9.98 -7.20
N GLY A 278 -6.45 8.83 -6.77
CA GLY A 278 -5.65 7.75 -6.19
C GLY A 278 -6.22 6.37 -6.45
N LEU A 279 -5.35 5.38 -6.27
CA LEU A 279 -5.67 3.96 -6.18
C LEU A 279 -5.37 3.48 -4.77
N TYR A 280 -6.33 2.77 -4.18
CA TYR A 280 -6.34 2.36 -2.78
C TYR A 280 -6.43 0.85 -2.69
N GLU A 281 -5.40 0.23 -2.14
CA GLU A 281 -5.21 -1.22 -2.09
C GLU A 281 -4.54 -1.64 -0.78
N PRO A 282 -4.79 -2.86 -0.26
CA PRO A 282 -3.97 -3.39 0.82
C PRO A 282 -2.55 -3.66 0.29
N SER A 283 -1.54 -3.61 1.15
CA SER A 283 -0.15 -3.89 0.74
C SER A 283 0.17 -5.37 0.59
N HIS A 284 -0.69 -6.26 1.10
CA HIS A 284 -0.51 -7.70 1.00
C HIS A 284 -0.90 -8.27 -0.39
N GLY A 285 -0.42 -9.47 -0.70
CA GLY A 285 -0.76 -10.20 -1.93
C GLY A 285 -2.11 -10.90 -1.89
N SER A 286 -2.34 -11.73 -2.89
CA SER A 286 -3.63 -12.41 -3.16
C SER A 286 -3.92 -13.64 -2.29
N ALA A 287 -2.94 -14.17 -1.54
CA ALA A 287 -3.05 -15.31 -0.64
C ALA A 287 -3.99 -16.44 -1.16
N PRO A 288 -3.68 -17.04 -2.33
CA PRO A 288 -4.59 -17.95 -3.01
C PRO A 288 -4.88 -19.23 -2.19
N ASP A 289 -4.03 -19.56 -1.23
CA ASP A 289 -4.17 -20.70 -0.32
C ASP A 289 -5.32 -20.55 0.67
N ILE A 290 -5.73 -19.33 1.01
CA ILE A 290 -6.84 -19.05 1.92
C ILE A 290 -8.06 -18.43 1.23
N ALA A 291 -8.01 -18.17 -0.07
CA ALA A 291 -9.10 -17.59 -0.84
C ALA A 291 -10.40 -18.41 -0.74
N GLY A 292 -11.53 -17.74 -0.49
CA GLY A 292 -12.85 -18.34 -0.36
C GLY A 292 -13.08 -19.13 0.94
N LYS A 293 -12.16 -19.06 1.91
CA LYS A 293 -12.26 -19.80 3.18
C LYS A 293 -12.74 -18.95 4.36
N ASP A 294 -13.08 -17.68 4.13
CA ASP A 294 -13.48 -16.72 5.19
C ASP A 294 -12.40 -16.57 6.28
N LEU A 295 -11.12 -16.52 5.87
CA LEU A 295 -9.97 -16.42 6.78
C LEU A 295 -9.19 -15.13 6.62
N ALA A 296 -9.31 -14.44 5.48
CA ALA A 296 -8.56 -13.24 5.19
C ALA A 296 -8.93 -12.09 6.14
N ASN A 297 -7.95 -11.31 6.54
CA ASN A 297 -8.16 -10.07 7.30
C ASN A 297 -8.55 -8.94 6.33
N PRO A 298 -9.76 -8.35 6.40
CA PRO A 298 -10.18 -7.29 5.48
C PRO A 298 -9.75 -5.88 5.95
N ILE A 299 -9.12 -5.75 7.13
CA ILE A 299 -8.86 -4.46 7.77
C ILE A 299 -7.95 -3.58 6.91
N ALA A 300 -6.90 -4.12 6.29
CA ALA A 300 -6.01 -3.35 5.42
C ALA A 300 -6.77 -2.71 4.24
N THR A 301 -7.70 -3.44 3.62
CA THR A 301 -8.54 -2.92 2.53
C THR A 301 -9.54 -1.88 3.03
N ILE A 302 -10.16 -2.11 4.19
CA ILE A 302 -11.08 -1.17 4.84
C ILE A 302 -10.35 0.14 5.20
N LEU A 303 -9.14 0.07 5.74
CA LEU A 303 -8.32 1.24 6.04
C LEU A 303 -7.83 1.94 4.76
N SER A 304 -7.54 1.19 3.69
CA SER A 304 -7.24 1.77 2.36
C SER A 304 -8.46 2.52 1.82
N ALA A 305 -9.67 2.00 2.02
CA ALA A 305 -10.91 2.68 1.66
C ALA A 305 -11.14 3.96 2.51
N ALA A 306 -10.77 3.96 3.79
CA ALA A 306 -10.76 5.18 4.60
C ALA A 306 -9.77 6.23 4.06
N MET A 307 -8.57 5.80 3.62
CA MET A 307 -7.63 6.70 2.94
C MET A 307 -8.23 7.27 1.63
N MET A 308 -9.03 6.50 0.88
CA MET A 308 -9.74 6.98 -0.32
C MET A 308 -10.70 8.11 0.04
N LEU A 309 -11.51 7.94 1.09
CA LEU A 309 -12.41 8.99 1.55
C LEU A 309 -11.66 10.27 1.91
N ARG A 310 -10.52 10.15 2.58
CA ARG A 310 -9.69 11.27 3.04
C ARG A 310 -8.95 11.98 1.90
N PHE A 311 -8.22 11.23 1.07
CA PHE A 311 -7.29 11.82 0.10
C PHE A 311 -7.91 12.17 -1.26
N SER A 312 -8.89 11.39 -1.73
CA SER A 312 -9.54 11.63 -3.01
C SER A 312 -10.86 12.39 -2.89
N LEU A 313 -11.65 12.13 -1.82
CA LEU A 313 -13.03 12.60 -1.75
C LEU A 313 -13.26 13.72 -0.73
N ASP A 314 -12.26 14.12 0.06
CA ASP A 314 -12.34 15.12 1.16
C ASP A 314 -13.44 14.80 2.20
N LEU A 315 -13.62 13.54 2.52
CA LEU A 315 -14.61 13.03 3.47
C LEU A 315 -13.92 12.60 4.78
N ASP A 316 -13.18 13.51 5.43
CA ASP A 316 -12.35 13.24 6.59
C ASP A 316 -13.13 12.65 7.77
N GLU A 317 -14.33 13.20 8.08
CA GLU A 317 -15.17 12.71 9.19
C GLU A 317 -15.60 11.24 8.99
N ALA A 318 -15.90 10.86 7.75
CA ALA A 318 -16.27 9.48 7.44
C ALA A 318 -15.06 8.55 7.50
N ALA A 319 -13.88 9.03 7.07
CA ALA A 319 -12.62 8.29 7.19
C ALA A 319 -12.26 8.05 8.67
N ASP A 320 -12.34 9.09 9.51
CA ASP A 320 -12.09 9.01 10.96
C ASP A 320 -13.05 8.00 11.63
N ALA A 321 -14.32 7.97 11.21
CA ALA A 321 -15.29 7.03 11.75
C ALA A 321 -14.96 5.57 11.40
N ILE A 322 -14.50 5.30 10.18
CA ILE A 322 -14.04 3.95 9.79
C ILE A 322 -12.83 3.54 10.61
N GLU A 323 -11.82 4.42 10.75
CA GLU A 323 -10.62 4.15 11.55
C GLU A 323 -10.98 3.90 13.02
N ALA A 324 -11.90 4.70 13.59
CA ALA A 324 -12.41 4.51 14.93
C ALA A 324 -13.20 3.19 15.08
N GLY A 325 -13.99 2.81 14.08
CA GLY A 325 -14.72 1.54 14.03
C GLY A 325 -13.76 0.34 14.07
N VAL A 326 -12.70 0.37 13.28
CA VAL A 326 -11.65 -0.66 13.32
C VAL A 326 -11.03 -0.74 14.72
N LYS A 327 -10.62 0.39 15.28
CA LYS A 327 -10.05 0.43 16.63
C LYS A 327 -11.02 -0.12 17.68
N GLN A 328 -12.32 0.22 17.60
CA GLN A 328 -13.31 -0.26 18.55
C GLN A 328 -13.51 -1.78 18.46
N VAL A 329 -13.55 -2.36 17.24
CA VAL A 329 -13.64 -3.82 17.05
C VAL A 329 -12.44 -4.54 17.68
N LEU A 330 -11.24 -3.98 17.50
CA LEU A 330 -10.03 -4.51 18.13
C LEU A 330 -10.09 -4.40 19.65
N LYS A 331 -10.58 -3.28 20.19
CA LYS A 331 -10.75 -3.06 21.63
C LYS A 331 -11.81 -4.00 22.24
N ASP A 332 -12.86 -4.33 21.49
CA ASP A 332 -13.89 -5.29 21.88
C ASP A 332 -13.39 -6.75 21.89
N GLY A 333 -12.13 -6.98 21.46
CA GLY A 333 -11.46 -8.29 21.51
C GLY A 333 -11.73 -9.17 20.30
N TYR A 334 -12.26 -8.67 19.19
CA TYR A 334 -12.41 -9.47 17.96
C TYR A 334 -11.13 -9.47 17.13
N ARG A 335 -10.76 -10.63 16.58
CA ARG A 335 -9.53 -10.83 15.82
C ARG A 335 -9.75 -11.77 14.64
N THR A 336 -9.14 -11.49 13.52
CA THR A 336 -8.89 -12.49 12.47
C THR A 336 -7.73 -13.39 12.86
N GLY A 337 -7.53 -14.49 12.11
CA GLY A 337 -6.56 -15.50 12.49
C GLY A 337 -5.11 -15.05 12.53
N ASP A 338 -4.75 -14.06 11.70
CA ASP A 338 -3.40 -13.49 11.57
C ASP A 338 -2.97 -12.57 12.72
N ILE A 339 -3.96 -11.96 13.40
CA ILE A 339 -3.75 -11.04 14.54
C ILE A 339 -4.31 -11.60 15.85
N MET A 340 -4.48 -12.92 15.93
CA MET A 340 -5.09 -13.58 17.07
C MET A 340 -4.20 -13.50 18.31
N SER A 341 -4.79 -13.17 19.47
CA SER A 341 -4.14 -13.18 20.77
C SER A 341 -5.00 -13.85 21.84
N GLU A 342 -4.41 -14.19 22.99
CA GLU A 342 -5.10 -14.89 24.07
C GLU A 342 -6.26 -14.04 24.63
N GLY A 343 -7.37 -14.69 24.91
CA GLY A 343 -8.58 -14.03 25.43
C GLY A 343 -9.45 -13.33 24.39
N CYS A 344 -9.03 -13.30 23.12
CA CYS A 344 -9.78 -12.69 22.03
C CYS A 344 -10.71 -13.68 21.33
N THR A 345 -11.74 -13.14 20.68
CA THR A 345 -12.72 -13.89 19.89
C THR A 345 -12.29 -13.92 18.42
N LYS A 346 -12.04 -15.13 17.90
CA LYS A 346 -11.71 -15.31 16.48
C LYS A 346 -12.94 -15.13 15.60
N VAL A 347 -12.81 -14.31 14.54
CA VAL A 347 -13.82 -14.05 13.52
C VAL A 347 -13.26 -14.29 12.11
N GLY A 348 -14.15 -14.53 11.15
CA GLY A 348 -13.80 -14.60 9.73
C GLY A 348 -13.82 -13.24 9.05
N THR A 349 -13.53 -13.23 7.75
CA THR A 349 -13.49 -12.05 6.88
C THR A 349 -14.83 -11.29 6.91
N VAL A 350 -15.93 -12.01 6.69
CA VAL A 350 -17.27 -11.43 6.61
C VAL A 350 -17.69 -10.82 7.95
N GLN A 351 -17.52 -11.57 9.05
CA GLN A 351 -17.90 -11.09 10.38
C GLN A 351 -17.06 -9.90 10.81
N MET A 352 -15.77 -9.84 10.45
CA MET A 352 -14.93 -8.66 10.74
C MET A 352 -15.46 -7.42 10.01
N GLY A 353 -15.84 -7.55 8.74
CA GLY A 353 -16.46 -6.46 7.99
C GLY A 353 -17.79 -6.00 8.58
N ASP A 354 -18.67 -6.92 8.98
CA ASP A 354 -19.95 -6.62 9.64
C ASP A 354 -19.73 -5.83 10.93
N LEU A 355 -18.85 -6.31 11.80
CA LEU A 355 -18.51 -5.69 13.08
C LEU A 355 -17.98 -4.26 12.93
N ILE A 356 -17.16 -4.01 11.89
CA ILE A 356 -16.65 -2.67 11.61
C ILE A 356 -17.78 -1.78 11.07
N ALA A 357 -18.58 -2.26 10.11
CA ALA A 357 -19.69 -1.50 9.54
C ALA A 357 -20.75 -1.08 10.57
N GLU A 358 -20.99 -1.91 11.59
CA GLU A 358 -21.90 -1.59 12.71
C GLU A 358 -21.38 -0.48 13.63
N ARG A 359 -20.06 -0.18 13.60
CA ARG A 359 -19.39 0.79 14.47
C ARG A 359 -18.99 2.10 13.77
N VAL A 360 -19.21 2.17 12.48
CA VAL A 360 -19.09 3.40 11.69
C VAL A 360 -20.32 4.27 11.91
#